data_16879e4b3b0222cab8371eeeae5f1212
#
_entry.id   16879e4b3b0222cab8371eeeae5f1212
#
_cell.length_a   1.000
_cell.length_b   1.000
_cell.length_c   1.000
_cell.angle_alpha   90.00
_cell.angle_beta   90.00
_cell.angle_gamma   90.00
#
_symmetry.space_group_name_H-M   'P 1'
#
loop_
_entity.id
_entity.type
_entity.pdbx_description
1 polymer ?
#
loop_
_entity_poly.entity_id
_entity_poly.type
_entity_poly.pdbx_seq_one_letter_code
_entity_poly.pdbx_strand_id
1 'polypeptide(L)'
;MGKKKVVYIFALVLVFLTFAWCAFRRCSTNEHYLSVLPSDVIALSRIHVDELVKAKENSPSLFTTFFLQRFSNKSGIKFSSPLYAFMDAERRLGVVGAVSNASTLKSFLTKNHFKIERNNDFNMATWNYLHLVFDDEKFFAIFKLSSSDTGIEDYMVKSMMQSEQASCALQSAIDTLDGQFTLVAHANALPQSMTDLMEVILPKDTHPKDITITSSLSLHEKDFRLEGKISSDKTEINKLLDRIDNTFRPVEKYVSFDAINPSIASIIHLNVEGKEFLQFARSIPDVRLALLALNMCIDADMMISSVNGPVSIYNAKESSGTGNMILSASLENTDFLRNIDDWDDNMTSGTIGYEKLSDKEFRIEAFEKNFWFSIQNQSLHLASPNCINTLAGLAVSAQNSNGKETQNIMVMQVKWDAVKEMLIPPLQDYLKQDKTILLQFSDSRHFNIQMQ
;
A
#
# COMPACT_ATOMS: atom_id res chain seq x y z
N MET A 1 17.99 -21.00 -20.93
CA MET A 1 17.18 -19.91 -20.35
C MET A 1 17.18 -18.76 -21.36
N GLY A 2 16.02 -18.44 -21.94
CA GLY A 2 15.94 -17.58 -23.13
C GLY A 2 16.30 -16.13 -22.82
N LYS A 3 17.00 -15.51 -23.77
CA LYS A 3 17.43 -14.10 -23.78
C LYS A 3 16.31 -13.11 -23.41
N LYS A 4 15.04 -13.45 -23.62
CA LYS A 4 13.85 -12.68 -23.22
C LYS A 4 13.74 -12.47 -21.70
N LYS A 5 14.11 -13.45 -20.84
CA LYS A 5 14.05 -13.33 -19.38
C LYS A 5 15.02 -12.30 -18.80
N VAL A 6 16.19 -12.14 -19.42
CA VAL A 6 17.20 -11.18 -18.94
C VAL A 6 16.75 -9.73 -19.10
N VAL A 7 15.99 -9.45 -20.13
CA VAL A 7 15.54 -8.09 -20.48
C VAL A 7 14.27 -7.71 -19.70
N TYR A 8 13.38 -8.67 -19.42
CA TYR A 8 12.31 -8.48 -18.44
C TYR A 8 12.88 -8.16 -17.05
N ILE A 9 13.98 -8.81 -16.70
CA ILE A 9 14.71 -8.51 -15.47
C ILE A 9 15.23 -7.07 -15.45
N PHE A 10 15.66 -6.51 -16.58
CA PHE A 10 16.17 -5.13 -16.63
C PHE A 10 15.06 -4.08 -16.49
N ALA A 11 13.99 -4.20 -17.25
CA ALA A 11 12.82 -3.32 -17.11
C ALA A 11 12.26 -3.41 -15.69
N LEU A 12 12.22 -4.63 -15.15
CA LEU A 12 11.76 -4.92 -13.82
C LEU A 12 12.64 -4.39 -12.74
N VAL A 13 13.91 -4.44 -12.95
CA VAL A 13 14.89 -3.91 -12.02
C VAL A 13 14.86 -2.39 -11.98
N LEU A 14 14.62 -1.71 -13.10
CA LEU A 14 14.38 -0.26 -13.08
C LEU A 14 13.11 0.07 -12.29
N VAL A 15 12.02 -0.70 -12.46
CA VAL A 15 10.81 -0.57 -11.63
C VAL A 15 11.05 -1.04 -10.20
N PHE A 16 11.86 -2.08 -10.01
CA PHE A 16 12.17 -2.60 -8.68
C PHE A 16 13.18 -1.76 -7.92
N LEU A 17 14.11 -1.14 -8.62
CA LEU A 17 14.91 -0.05 -8.07
C LEU A 17 13.99 1.08 -7.59
N THR A 18 12.83 1.25 -8.20
CA THR A 18 11.84 2.25 -7.78
C THR A 18 10.97 1.82 -6.60
N PHE A 19 10.72 0.57 -6.37
CA PHE A 19 9.77 0.14 -5.32
C PHE A 19 10.35 -0.76 -4.23
N ALA A 20 11.46 -1.42 -4.44
CA ALA A 20 11.92 -2.45 -3.53
C ALA A 20 13.35 -2.27 -3.03
N TRP A 21 14.06 -1.21 -3.44
CA TRP A 21 15.48 -1.13 -3.12
C TRP A 21 15.97 0.26 -2.81
N CYS A 22 16.47 0.36 -1.72
CA CYS A 22 16.90 1.47 -0.96
C CYS A 22 18.28 1.39 -0.52
N ALA A 23 18.92 2.43 -0.49
CA ALA A 23 19.85 2.83 0.49
C ALA A 23 20.94 3.74 0.09
N PHE A 24 21.10 4.88 0.66
CA PHE A 24 22.30 5.48 1.23
C PHE A 24 22.69 6.92 0.87
N ARG A 25 23.22 7.56 1.77
CA ARG A 25 23.64 8.89 2.16
C ARG A 25 23.97 9.93 1.10
N ARG A 26 23.64 11.16 1.50
CA ARG A 26 23.94 12.49 0.96
C ARG A 26 25.34 12.69 0.44
N CYS A 27 25.43 13.19 -0.78
CA CYS A 27 26.39 14.22 -1.17
C CYS A 27 25.62 15.26 -1.97
N SER A 28 25.64 16.50 -1.50
CA SER A 28 25.13 17.67 -2.21
C SER A 28 25.94 17.87 -3.50
N THR A 29 25.45 17.32 -4.58
CA THR A 29 25.91 17.64 -5.94
C THR A 29 24.74 18.27 -6.66
N ASN A 30 25.00 19.34 -7.40
CA ASN A 30 24.03 19.96 -8.31
C ASN A 30 23.41 18.88 -9.21
N GLU A 31 22.18 18.46 -8.87
CA GLU A 31 21.47 17.38 -9.55
C GLU A 31 20.79 17.94 -10.80
N HIS A 32 21.58 18.42 -11.75
CA HIS A 32 21.11 19.07 -12.99
C HIS A 32 20.12 18.20 -13.79
N TYR A 33 20.20 16.86 -13.62
CA TYR A 33 19.28 15.92 -14.28
C TYR A 33 17.85 15.96 -13.71
N LEU A 34 17.61 16.59 -12.56
CA LEU A 34 16.25 16.80 -12.03
C LEU A 34 15.42 17.78 -12.86
N SER A 35 16.07 18.57 -13.72
CA SER A 35 15.36 19.47 -14.63
C SER A 35 14.40 18.75 -15.58
N VAL A 36 14.57 17.44 -15.79
CA VAL A 36 13.68 16.63 -16.64
C VAL A 36 12.49 16.03 -15.90
N LEU A 37 12.39 16.20 -14.57
CA LEU A 37 11.22 15.74 -13.83
C LEU A 37 9.97 16.49 -14.28
N PRO A 38 8.87 15.78 -14.55
CA PRO A 38 7.60 16.44 -14.87
C PRO A 38 7.09 17.30 -13.72
N SER A 39 6.38 18.38 -14.03
CA SER A 39 5.79 19.27 -13.03
C SER A 39 4.55 18.67 -12.34
N ASP A 40 3.92 17.68 -12.96
CA ASP A 40 2.68 17.03 -12.55
C ASP A 40 2.90 15.70 -11.80
N VAL A 41 4.07 15.53 -11.20
CA VAL A 41 4.43 14.36 -10.40
C VAL A 41 3.56 14.27 -9.15
N ILE A 42 2.90 13.12 -8.98
CA ILE A 42 2.06 12.82 -7.80
C ILE A 42 2.73 11.87 -6.79
N ALA A 43 3.81 11.18 -7.21
CA ALA A 43 4.68 10.43 -6.31
C ALA A 43 6.13 10.53 -6.80
N LEU A 44 7.05 10.75 -5.88
CA LEU A 44 8.49 10.89 -6.13
C LEU A 44 9.27 10.06 -5.12
N SER A 45 10.24 9.30 -5.63
CA SER A 45 11.08 8.44 -4.83
C SER A 45 12.55 8.71 -5.16
N ARG A 46 13.37 8.92 -4.14
CA ARG A 46 14.83 9.09 -4.28
C ARG A 46 15.54 7.81 -3.86
N ILE A 47 16.46 7.34 -4.69
CA ILE A 47 17.12 6.04 -4.55
C ILE A 47 18.63 6.22 -4.67
N HIS A 48 19.36 5.92 -3.63
CA HIS A 48 20.84 5.96 -3.60
C HIS A 48 21.42 4.59 -3.91
N VAL A 49 21.71 4.28 -5.16
CA VAL A 49 22.10 2.93 -5.62
C VAL A 49 23.49 2.50 -5.17
N ASP A 50 24.48 3.40 -5.13
CA ASP A 50 25.87 3.08 -4.78
C ASP A 50 26.03 2.57 -3.35
N GLU A 51 25.15 3.01 -2.52
CA GLU A 51 25.16 2.64 -1.12
C GLU A 51 24.32 1.37 -0.86
N LEU A 52 23.40 1.05 -1.76
CA LEU A 52 22.80 -0.28 -1.87
C LEU A 52 23.87 -1.37 -1.98
N VAL A 53 24.90 -1.05 -2.75
CA VAL A 53 26.03 -1.94 -2.99
C VAL A 53 26.84 -2.12 -1.72
N LYS A 54 27.12 -1.03 -0.99
CA LYS A 54 28.00 -0.99 0.17
C LYS A 54 27.40 -1.68 1.41
N ALA A 55 26.10 -1.56 1.64
CA ALA A 55 25.42 -2.23 2.76
C ALA A 55 25.47 -3.76 2.69
N LYS A 56 25.87 -4.31 1.57
CA LYS A 56 25.78 -5.69 1.20
C LYS A 56 27.07 -6.50 1.21
N GLU A 57 28.18 -5.92 1.51
CA GLU A 57 29.42 -6.68 1.71
C GLU A 57 29.28 -7.71 2.86
N ASN A 58 28.29 -7.50 3.73
CA ASN A 58 28.02 -8.37 4.88
C ASN A 58 26.88 -9.38 4.69
N SER A 59 26.10 -9.33 3.61
CA SER A 59 25.02 -10.31 3.37
C SER A 59 24.68 -10.45 1.88
N PRO A 60 25.33 -11.32 1.12
CA PRO A 60 25.17 -11.43 -0.32
C PRO A 60 23.87 -12.14 -0.70
N SER A 61 22.83 -11.41 -1.14
CA SER A 61 21.86 -12.05 -2.01
C SER A 61 22.45 -12.10 -3.42
N LEU A 62 22.40 -13.28 -4.04
CA LEU A 62 22.91 -13.53 -5.40
C LEU A 62 22.38 -12.51 -6.44
N PHE A 63 21.20 -11.99 -6.23
CA PHE A 63 20.58 -10.99 -7.09
C PHE A 63 21.28 -9.63 -7.08
N THR A 64 21.61 -9.11 -5.91
CA THR A 64 22.27 -7.81 -5.79
C THR A 64 23.67 -7.83 -6.36
N THR A 65 24.43 -8.87 -6.03
CA THR A 65 25.81 -9.02 -6.51
C THR A 65 25.82 -9.17 -8.02
N PHE A 66 24.95 -9.99 -8.59
CA PHE A 66 24.88 -10.19 -10.03
C PHE A 66 24.40 -8.92 -10.75
N PHE A 67 23.42 -8.23 -10.19
CA PHE A 67 22.81 -7.07 -10.81
C PHE A 67 23.71 -5.85 -10.75
N LEU A 68 24.20 -5.51 -9.58
CA LEU A 68 25.02 -4.33 -9.36
C LEU A 68 26.40 -4.46 -10.01
N GLN A 69 27.04 -5.61 -9.94
CA GLN A 69 28.32 -5.82 -10.66
C GLN A 69 28.14 -5.73 -12.19
N ARG A 70 27.00 -6.13 -12.71
CA ARG A 70 26.75 -6.10 -14.16
C ARG A 70 26.33 -4.72 -14.65
N PHE A 71 25.68 -3.93 -13.81
CA PHE A 71 25.13 -2.62 -14.18
C PHE A 71 25.97 -1.45 -13.68
N SER A 72 26.56 -1.49 -12.48
CA SER A 72 27.21 -0.34 -11.89
C SER A 72 28.36 0.21 -12.73
N ASN A 73 29.20 -0.66 -13.29
CA ASN A 73 30.42 -0.24 -14.01
C ASN A 73 30.33 -0.34 -15.54
N LYS A 74 29.22 -0.88 -16.09
CA LYS A 74 29.11 -1.19 -17.52
C LYS A 74 27.88 -0.60 -18.19
N SER A 75 26.99 0.04 -17.45
CA SER A 75 25.76 0.61 -18.00
C SER A 75 25.93 2.01 -18.57
N GLY A 76 26.94 2.77 -18.14
CA GLY A 76 27.08 4.18 -18.45
C GLY A 76 26.19 5.10 -17.62
N ILE A 77 25.45 4.57 -16.63
CA ILE A 77 24.66 5.34 -15.67
C ILE A 77 25.56 5.73 -14.49
N LYS A 78 25.37 6.93 -13.95
CA LYS A 78 26.13 7.45 -12.80
C LYS A 78 25.41 7.09 -11.49
N PHE A 79 25.65 5.91 -10.96
CA PHE A 79 25.02 5.43 -9.72
C PHE A 79 25.55 6.08 -8.43
N SER A 80 26.62 6.86 -8.50
CA SER A 80 27.05 7.71 -7.38
C SER A 80 26.14 8.93 -7.16
N SER A 81 25.26 9.22 -8.11
CA SER A 81 24.16 10.16 -7.97
C SER A 81 22.87 9.38 -7.74
N PRO A 82 21.91 9.88 -6.92
CA PRO A 82 20.66 9.18 -6.72
C PRO A 82 19.86 9.06 -8.03
N LEU A 83 19.07 8.00 -8.12
CA LEU A 83 18.01 7.88 -9.12
C LEU A 83 16.72 8.41 -8.54
N TYR A 84 15.90 9.07 -9.36
CA TYR A 84 14.55 9.48 -8.96
C TYR A 84 13.53 8.72 -9.79
N ALA A 85 12.69 7.98 -9.09
CA ALA A 85 11.53 7.37 -9.69
C ALA A 85 10.30 8.20 -9.40
N PHE A 86 9.40 8.30 -10.36
CA PHE A 86 8.21 9.12 -10.21
C PHE A 86 6.98 8.44 -10.80
N MET A 87 5.82 8.89 -10.34
CA MET A 87 4.51 8.68 -10.97
C MET A 87 3.92 10.06 -11.27
N ASP A 88 3.48 10.28 -12.49
CA ASP A 88 2.81 11.51 -12.88
C ASP A 88 1.29 11.44 -12.70
N ALA A 89 0.58 12.53 -12.97
CA ALA A 89 -0.87 12.63 -12.83
C ALA A 89 -1.64 11.67 -13.75
N GLU A 90 -1.04 11.22 -14.86
CA GLU A 90 -1.61 10.19 -15.74
C GLU A 90 -1.25 8.77 -15.29
N ARG A 91 -0.62 8.62 -14.11
CA ARG A 91 -0.14 7.36 -13.52
C ARG A 91 0.93 6.66 -14.36
N ARG A 92 1.68 7.40 -15.18
CA ARG A 92 2.85 6.86 -15.87
C ARG A 92 4.00 6.76 -14.87
N LEU A 93 4.68 5.62 -14.89
CA LEU A 93 5.86 5.38 -14.06
C LEU A 93 7.12 5.72 -14.85
N GLY A 94 7.98 6.50 -14.25
CA GLY A 94 9.23 6.88 -14.87
C GLY A 94 10.42 6.91 -13.90
N VAL A 95 11.61 7.02 -14.48
CA VAL A 95 12.87 7.13 -13.75
C VAL A 95 13.77 8.15 -14.43
N VAL A 96 14.36 9.03 -13.64
CA VAL A 96 15.41 9.95 -14.10
C VAL A 96 16.71 9.72 -13.35
N GLY A 97 17.81 9.99 -13.99
CA GLY A 97 19.13 9.87 -13.38
C GLY A 97 20.25 10.45 -14.23
N ALA A 98 21.44 10.50 -13.66
CA ALA A 98 22.61 11.01 -14.31
C ALA A 98 23.29 9.94 -15.20
N VAL A 99 23.82 10.37 -16.34
CA VAL A 99 24.65 9.56 -17.24
C VAL A 99 26.12 9.83 -16.91
N SER A 100 26.91 8.78 -16.79
CA SER A 100 28.36 8.89 -16.61
C SER A 100 29.09 8.83 -17.94
N ASN A 101 28.52 8.11 -18.92
CA ASN A 101 29.10 8.00 -20.27
C ASN A 101 28.03 7.52 -21.26
N ALA A 102 27.56 8.40 -22.13
CA ALA A 102 26.50 8.11 -23.10
C ALA A 102 26.88 7.04 -24.14
N SER A 103 28.14 6.97 -24.58
CA SER A 103 28.56 5.93 -25.52
C SER A 103 28.55 4.55 -24.89
N THR A 104 28.92 4.44 -23.63
CA THR A 104 28.81 3.21 -22.84
C THR A 104 27.35 2.82 -22.65
N LEU A 105 26.49 3.79 -22.32
CA LEU A 105 25.04 3.57 -22.16
C LEU A 105 24.41 3.08 -23.47
N LYS A 106 24.76 3.73 -24.59
CA LYS A 106 24.30 3.31 -25.91
C LYS A 106 24.73 1.87 -26.23
N SER A 107 25.99 1.54 -26.00
CA SER A 107 26.52 0.19 -26.24
C SER A 107 25.85 -0.84 -25.37
N PHE A 108 25.61 -0.50 -24.10
CA PHE A 108 24.90 -1.34 -23.13
C PHE A 108 23.45 -1.61 -23.58
N LEU A 109 22.69 -0.56 -23.97
CA LEU A 109 21.31 -0.68 -24.44
C LEU A 109 21.22 -1.50 -25.72
N THR A 110 22.11 -1.26 -26.71
CA THR A 110 22.18 -2.03 -27.95
C THR A 110 22.42 -3.52 -27.67
N LYS A 111 23.36 -3.82 -26.77
CA LYS A 111 23.65 -5.21 -26.37
C LYS A 111 22.48 -5.90 -25.70
N ASN A 112 21.59 -5.13 -25.07
CA ASN A 112 20.37 -5.59 -24.42
C ASN A 112 19.13 -5.47 -25.32
N HIS A 113 19.33 -5.36 -26.65
CA HIS A 113 18.30 -5.39 -27.69
C HIS A 113 17.36 -4.17 -27.71
N PHE A 114 17.78 -3.03 -27.19
CA PHE A 114 17.07 -1.78 -27.42
C PHE A 114 17.27 -1.31 -28.85
N LYS A 115 16.19 -0.86 -29.48
CA LYS A 115 16.25 -0.11 -30.74
C LYS A 115 16.63 1.33 -30.37
N ILE A 116 17.74 1.82 -30.93
CA ILE A 116 18.23 3.16 -30.65
C ILE A 116 18.12 4.00 -31.91
N GLU A 117 17.45 5.13 -31.80
CA GLU A 117 17.32 6.15 -32.81
C GLU A 117 17.90 7.47 -32.27
N ARG A 118 18.43 8.32 -33.16
CA ARG A 118 18.88 9.65 -32.79
C ARG A 118 17.81 10.66 -33.19
N ASN A 119 17.36 11.45 -32.22
CA ASN A 119 16.39 12.51 -32.43
C ASN A 119 17.06 13.84 -31.96
N ASN A 120 17.50 14.67 -32.91
CA ASN A 120 18.26 15.91 -32.66
C ASN A 120 19.47 15.63 -31.73
N ASP A 121 19.48 16.23 -30.54
CA ASP A 121 20.58 16.15 -29.57
C ASP A 121 20.47 14.96 -28.62
N PHE A 122 19.35 14.18 -28.69
CA PHE A 122 19.08 13.08 -27.80
C PHE A 122 19.18 11.73 -28.51
N ASN A 123 19.56 10.69 -27.76
CA ASN A 123 19.38 9.32 -28.16
C ASN A 123 18.09 8.77 -27.54
N MET A 124 17.22 8.18 -28.37
CA MET A 124 16.01 7.52 -27.95
C MET A 124 16.20 6.03 -28.07
N ALA A 125 15.98 5.31 -26.98
CA ALA A 125 16.08 3.86 -26.92
C ALA A 125 14.73 3.27 -26.55
N THR A 126 14.23 2.35 -27.35
CA THR A 126 12.93 1.71 -27.13
C THR A 126 13.08 0.21 -27.07
N TRP A 127 12.37 -0.38 -26.11
CA TRP A 127 12.29 -1.82 -26.00
C TRP A 127 10.97 -2.23 -25.31
N ASN A 128 10.11 -2.93 -26.05
CA ASN A 128 8.77 -3.34 -25.58
C ASN A 128 8.00 -2.20 -24.91
N TYR A 129 7.92 -2.23 -23.58
CA TYR A 129 7.19 -1.27 -22.75
C TYR A 129 8.08 -0.19 -22.14
N LEU A 130 9.38 -0.18 -22.42
CA LEU A 130 10.33 0.77 -21.87
C LEU A 130 10.83 1.72 -22.97
N HIS A 131 10.58 3.01 -22.75
CA HIS A 131 11.13 4.09 -23.55
C HIS A 131 12.16 4.85 -22.71
N LEU A 132 13.29 5.16 -23.29
CA LEU A 132 14.37 5.87 -22.62
C LEU A 132 14.94 6.91 -23.57
N VAL A 133 15.06 8.15 -23.10
CA VAL A 133 15.73 9.26 -23.80
C VAL A 133 16.94 9.68 -22.96
N PHE A 134 18.09 9.91 -23.58
CA PHE A 134 19.31 10.29 -22.87
C PHE A 134 20.26 11.15 -23.74
N ASP A 135 21.05 11.94 -23.04
CA ASP A 135 22.16 12.69 -23.56
C ASP A 135 23.47 12.31 -22.81
N ASP A 136 24.47 13.19 -22.83
CA ASP A 136 25.77 12.96 -22.18
C ASP A 136 25.72 13.15 -20.65
N GLU A 137 24.66 13.76 -20.11
CA GLU A 137 24.56 14.14 -18.70
C GLU A 137 23.42 13.42 -17.95
N LYS A 138 22.31 13.18 -18.64
CA LYS A 138 21.07 12.72 -18.00
C LYS A 138 20.29 11.72 -18.85
N PHE A 139 19.44 10.96 -18.20
CA PHE A 139 18.46 10.10 -18.86
C PHE A 139 17.07 10.24 -18.23
N PHE A 140 16.06 9.99 -19.05
CA PHE A 140 14.67 9.95 -18.68
C PHE A 140 14.05 8.68 -19.27
N ALA A 141 13.49 7.83 -18.40
CA ALA A 141 12.89 6.57 -18.80
C ALA A 141 11.42 6.52 -18.37
N ILE A 142 10.55 6.00 -19.21
CA ILE A 142 9.12 5.77 -18.91
C ILE A 142 8.73 4.35 -19.26
N PHE A 143 7.87 3.76 -18.41
CA PHE A 143 7.21 2.49 -18.65
C PHE A 143 5.85 2.73 -19.31
N LYS A 144 5.70 2.30 -20.54
CA LYS A 144 4.43 2.29 -21.25
C LYS A 144 3.59 1.10 -20.78
N LEU A 145 2.61 1.36 -19.94
CA LEU A 145 1.74 0.32 -19.37
C LEU A 145 0.52 0.03 -20.24
N SER A 146 0.12 0.99 -21.11
CA SER A 146 -1.04 0.86 -22.00
C SER A 146 -0.65 1.08 -23.46
N SER A 147 -1.32 0.38 -24.36
CA SER A 147 -1.19 0.61 -25.81
C SER A 147 -1.79 1.93 -26.26
N SER A 148 -2.65 2.54 -25.44
CA SER A 148 -3.30 3.84 -25.71
C SER A 148 -2.42 5.06 -25.41
N ASP A 149 -1.24 4.86 -24.80
CA ASP A 149 -0.28 5.93 -24.53
C ASP A 149 0.38 6.42 -25.83
N THR A 150 -0.33 7.27 -26.57
CA THR A 150 0.19 7.97 -27.74
C THR A 150 0.89 9.25 -27.30
N GLY A 151 2.04 9.58 -27.93
CA GLY A 151 2.76 10.84 -27.64
C GLY A 151 3.76 10.75 -26.48
N ILE A 152 4.05 9.56 -25.92
CA ILE A 152 5.09 9.37 -24.89
C ILE A 152 6.45 9.91 -25.34
N GLU A 153 6.82 9.67 -26.59
CA GLU A 153 8.11 10.09 -27.12
C GLU A 153 8.25 11.60 -27.15
N ASP A 154 7.21 12.29 -27.62
CA ASP A 154 7.18 13.77 -27.62
C ASP A 154 7.20 14.34 -26.20
N TYR A 155 6.49 13.71 -25.28
CA TYR A 155 6.49 14.07 -23.86
C TYR A 155 7.90 13.94 -23.27
N MET A 156 8.59 12.83 -23.53
CA MET A 156 9.95 12.60 -23.04
C MET A 156 10.96 13.58 -23.62
N VAL A 157 10.91 13.84 -24.93
CA VAL A 157 11.78 14.81 -25.60
C VAL A 157 11.53 16.22 -25.05
N LYS A 158 10.27 16.61 -24.86
CA LYS A 158 9.91 17.88 -24.25
C LYS A 158 10.46 18.02 -22.83
N SER A 159 10.37 16.98 -22.03
CA SER A 159 10.92 16.95 -20.66
C SER A 159 12.46 17.08 -20.69
N MET A 160 13.14 16.40 -21.62
CA MET A 160 14.60 16.50 -21.78
C MET A 160 15.08 17.90 -22.22
N MET A 161 14.25 18.64 -22.96
CA MET A 161 14.55 20.00 -23.41
C MET A 161 14.35 21.06 -22.32
N GLN A 162 13.73 20.73 -21.19
CA GLN A 162 13.56 21.68 -20.09
C GLN A 162 14.93 22.04 -19.51
N SER A 163 15.28 23.32 -19.58
CA SER A 163 16.56 23.85 -19.05
C SER A 163 16.42 24.32 -17.60
N GLU A 164 15.21 24.70 -17.20
CA GLU A 164 14.90 25.10 -15.82
C GLU A 164 14.20 23.95 -15.12
N GLN A 165 14.60 23.73 -13.90
CA GLN A 165 13.96 22.76 -13.02
C GLN A 165 12.52 23.20 -12.81
N ALA A 166 11.57 22.53 -13.45
CA ALA A 166 10.18 22.67 -13.07
C ALA A 166 10.11 22.27 -11.59
N SER A 167 9.72 23.20 -10.72
CA SER A 167 9.65 22.93 -9.28
C SER A 167 8.61 21.86 -9.04
N CYS A 168 9.04 20.60 -8.95
CA CYS A 168 8.19 19.54 -8.46
C CYS A 168 7.94 19.81 -6.98
N ALA A 169 6.68 20.04 -6.60
CA ALA A 169 6.32 20.34 -5.21
C ALA A 169 6.79 19.25 -4.23
N LEU A 170 6.92 18.01 -4.70
CA LEU A 170 7.38 16.88 -3.90
C LEU A 170 8.89 16.84 -3.71
N GLN A 171 9.68 17.58 -4.53
CA GLN A 171 11.12 17.53 -4.45
C GLN A 171 11.66 18.15 -3.17
N SER A 172 11.15 19.31 -2.77
CA SER A 172 11.55 19.95 -1.51
C SER A 172 11.25 19.07 -0.30
N ALA A 173 10.15 18.32 -0.34
CA ALA A 173 9.77 17.39 0.71
C ALA A 173 10.70 16.17 0.74
N ILE A 174 11.06 15.60 -0.41
CA ILE A 174 11.95 14.42 -0.47
C ILE A 174 13.38 14.75 -0.01
N ASP A 175 13.83 15.99 -0.22
CA ASP A 175 15.17 16.45 0.18
C ASP A 175 15.32 16.59 1.70
N THR A 176 14.21 16.72 2.43
CA THR A 176 14.20 16.74 3.90
C THR A 176 14.26 15.35 4.53
N LEU A 177 14.03 14.29 3.76
CA LEU A 177 14.01 12.92 4.27
C LEU A 177 15.40 12.30 4.23
N ASP A 178 15.80 11.73 5.36
CA ASP A 178 16.99 10.89 5.44
C ASP A 178 16.60 9.43 5.21
N GLY A 179 17.45 8.70 4.51
CA GLY A 179 17.22 7.27 4.27
C GLY A 179 17.74 6.85 2.92
N GLN A 180 17.72 5.60 2.81
CA GLN A 180 18.28 4.88 1.70
C GLN A 180 17.35 4.90 0.50
N PHE A 181 16.11 4.90 0.75
CA PHE A 181 15.02 5.19 -0.16
C PHE A 181 14.08 6.13 0.57
N THR A 182 13.75 7.15 -0.09
CA THR A 182 12.75 8.06 0.41
C THR A 182 11.65 8.15 -0.62
N LEU A 183 10.43 8.21 -0.15
CA LEU A 183 9.24 8.37 -0.97
C LEU A 183 8.42 9.53 -0.43
N VAL A 184 7.96 10.38 -1.32
CA VAL A 184 6.92 11.37 -1.07
C VAL A 184 5.84 11.19 -2.12
N ALA A 185 4.61 11.04 -1.70
CA ALA A 185 3.48 10.85 -2.61
C ALA A 185 2.25 11.57 -2.11
N HIS A 186 1.42 12.08 -3.00
CA HIS A 186 0.05 12.41 -2.68
C HIS A 186 -0.79 11.12 -2.60
N ALA A 187 -1.79 11.09 -1.73
CA ALA A 187 -2.59 9.86 -1.55
C ALA A 187 -3.41 9.46 -2.80
N ASN A 188 -3.62 10.39 -3.76
CA ASN A 188 -4.20 10.02 -5.06
C ASN A 188 -3.28 9.16 -5.94
N ALA A 189 -2.01 8.96 -5.57
CA ALA A 189 -1.12 7.97 -6.19
C ALA A 189 -1.43 6.52 -5.77
N LEU A 190 -2.17 6.32 -4.69
CA LEU A 190 -2.63 5.01 -4.24
C LEU A 190 -3.57 4.34 -5.27
N PRO A 191 -3.74 2.99 -5.21
CA PRO A 191 -4.70 2.30 -6.06
C PRO A 191 -6.10 2.89 -5.98
N GLN A 192 -6.85 2.86 -7.09
CA GLN A 192 -8.18 3.49 -7.20
C GLN A 192 -9.14 3.04 -6.10
N SER A 193 -9.17 1.76 -5.76
CA SER A 193 -10.03 1.24 -4.68
C SER A 193 -9.73 1.87 -3.31
N MET A 194 -8.49 2.27 -3.04
CA MET A 194 -8.12 2.96 -1.81
C MET A 194 -8.50 4.44 -1.87
N THR A 195 -8.30 5.09 -3.00
CA THR A 195 -8.70 6.50 -3.17
C THR A 195 -10.21 6.66 -3.12
N ASP A 196 -10.99 5.74 -3.71
CA ASP A 196 -12.45 5.73 -3.63
C ASP A 196 -12.93 5.60 -2.17
N LEU A 197 -12.29 4.70 -1.39
CA LEU A 197 -12.60 4.57 0.02
C LEU A 197 -12.24 5.84 0.83
N MET A 198 -11.11 6.47 0.50
CA MET A 198 -10.73 7.73 1.13
C MET A 198 -11.71 8.85 0.84
N GLU A 199 -12.23 8.95 -0.38
CA GLU A 199 -13.23 9.96 -0.76
C GLU A 199 -14.52 9.86 0.05
N VAL A 200 -14.91 8.64 0.47
CA VAL A 200 -16.08 8.44 1.35
C VAL A 200 -15.82 8.98 2.77
N ILE A 201 -14.57 8.87 3.26
CA ILE A 201 -14.21 9.22 4.64
C ILE A 201 -13.78 10.68 4.77
N LEU A 202 -13.22 11.25 3.72
CA LEU A 202 -12.66 12.59 3.75
C LEU A 202 -13.73 13.67 3.97
N PRO A 203 -13.38 14.76 4.68
CA PRO A 203 -14.27 15.91 4.83
C PRO A 203 -14.66 16.51 3.49
N LYS A 204 -15.84 17.14 3.45
CA LYS A 204 -16.33 17.84 2.26
C LYS A 204 -15.27 18.85 1.77
N ASP A 205 -15.17 18.99 0.45
CA ASP A 205 -14.25 19.90 -0.25
C ASP A 205 -12.75 19.57 -0.01
N THR A 206 -12.45 18.33 0.40
CA THR A 206 -11.09 17.77 0.47
C THR A 206 -10.96 16.53 -0.41
N HIS A 207 -9.74 16.25 -0.88
CA HIS A 207 -9.47 15.17 -1.82
C HIS A 207 -8.23 14.38 -1.41
N PRO A 208 -8.05 13.13 -1.89
CA PRO A 208 -6.83 12.36 -1.61
C PRO A 208 -5.52 13.09 -1.99
N LYS A 209 -5.53 13.95 -3.01
CA LYS A 209 -4.38 14.78 -3.38
C LYS A 209 -3.95 15.79 -2.30
N ASP A 210 -4.82 16.13 -1.35
CA ASP A 210 -4.53 17.04 -0.24
C ASP A 210 -3.80 16.32 0.92
N ILE A 211 -3.59 15.02 0.80
CA ILE A 211 -2.85 14.20 1.77
C ILE A 211 -1.50 13.84 1.16
N THR A 212 -0.45 14.11 1.91
CA THR A 212 0.93 13.74 1.57
C THR A 212 1.38 12.58 2.44
N ILE A 213 1.91 11.55 1.81
CA ILE A 213 2.52 10.39 2.44
C ILE A 213 4.01 10.51 2.22
N THR A 214 4.78 10.55 3.30
CA THR A 214 6.24 10.50 3.25
C THR A 214 6.71 9.19 3.87
N SER A 215 7.74 8.58 3.30
CA SER A 215 8.33 7.40 3.90
C SER A 215 9.82 7.30 3.62
N SER A 216 10.52 6.67 4.56
CA SER A 216 11.92 6.31 4.42
C SER A 216 12.11 4.85 4.78
N LEU A 217 12.96 4.20 4.03
CA LEU A 217 13.29 2.81 4.25
C LEU A 217 14.72 2.71 4.76
N SER A 218 14.90 1.97 5.82
CA SER A 218 16.20 1.55 6.33
C SER A 218 16.36 0.04 6.23
N LEU A 219 17.52 -0.40 5.76
CA LEU A 219 17.89 -1.80 5.73
C LEU A 219 18.87 -2.07 6.87
N HIS A 220 18.52 -3.00 7.74
CA HIS A 220 19.44 -3.57 8.72
C HIS A 220 19.62 -5.04 8.39
N GLU A 221 20.83 -5.50 8.22
CA GLU A 221 21.34 -6.83 7.88
C GLU A 221 20.34 -7.90 7.36
N LYS A 222 19.17 -8.04 7.96
CA LYS A 222 18.12 -9.01 7.59
C LYS A 222 16.71 -8.43 7.58
N ASP A 223 16.53 -7.20 8.09
CA ASP A 223 15.22 -6.63 8.32
C ASP A 223 14.97 -5.43 7.40
N PHE A 224 13.84 -5.47 6.75
CA PHE A 224 13.28 -4.38 5.99
C PHE A 224 12.35 -3.59 6.91
N ARG A 225 12.63 -2.30 7.09
CA ARG A 225 11.78 -1.41 7.86
C ARG A 225 11.53 -0.13 7.09
N LEU A 226 10.27 0.09 6.76
CA LEU A 226 9.81 1.33 6.14
C LEU A 226 9.01 2.11 7.16
N GLU A 227 9.51 3.28 7.52
CA GLU A 227 8.80 4.23 8.39
C GLU A 227 8.15 5.31 7.54
N GLY A 228 6.92 5.66 7.87
CA GLY A 228 6.18 6.64 7.09
C GLY A 228 5.34 7.57 7.94
N LYS A 229 4.99 8.70 7.31
CA LYS A 229 4.16 9.74 7.91
C LYS A 229 3.10 10.20 6.91
N ILE A 230 1.90 10.42 7.42
CA ILE A 230 0.76 11.03 6.73
C ILE A 230 0.63 12.47 7.22
N SER A 231 0.48 13.41 6.31
CA SER A 231 0.33 14.83 6.62
C SER A 231 -0.60 15.52 5.63
N SER A 232 -1.15 16.66 6.02
CA SER A 232 -1.95 17.52 5.15
C SER A 232 -1.84 18.97 5.59
N ASP A 233 -1.90 19.89 4.63
CA ASP A 233 -2.01 21.33 4.90
C ASP A 233 -3.48 21.77 5.16
N LYS A 234 -4.45 20.87 4.97
CA LYS A 234 -5.88 21.12 5.19
C LYS A 234 -6.25 20.89 6.65
N THR A 235 -6.77 21.93 7.28
CA THR A 235 -7.21 21.89 8.68
C THR A 235 -8.27 20.82 8.93
N GLU A 236 -9.18 20.61 7.97
CA GLU A 236 -10.27 19.63 8.06
C GLU A 236 -9.74 18.20 8.07
N ILE A 237 -8.71 17.91 7.26
CA ILE A 237 -8.04 16.60 7.26
C ILE A 237 -7.30 16.40 8.59
N ASN A 238 -6.60 17.41 9.10
CA ASN A 238 -5.92 17.31 10.38
C ASN A 238 -6.91 17.03 11.53
N LYS A 239 -8.09 17.68 11.53
CA LYS A 239 -9.16 17.37 12.49
C LYS A 239 -9.68 15.94 12.35
N LEU A 240 -9.75 15.40 11.13
CA LEU A 240 -10.12 13.99 10.92
C LEU A 240 -9.07 13.07 11.52
N LEU A 241 -7.78 13.32 11.27
CA LEU A 241 -6.68 12.53 11.85
C LEU A 241 -6.70 12.59 13.38
N ASP A 242 -6.85 13.78 13.98
CA ASP A 242 -6.98 13.93 15.45
C ASP A 242 -8.19 13.14 16.00
N ARG A 243 -9.30 13.10 15.25
CA ARG A 243 -10.47 12.34 15.64
C ARG A 243 -10.21 10.83 15.57
N ILE A 244 -9.48 10.36 14.56
CA ILE A 244 -9.06 8.96 14.48
C ILE A 244 -8.22 8.60 15.71
N ASP A 245 -7.24 9.43 16.08
CA ASP A 245 -6.39 9.21 17.24
C ASP A 245 -7.18 9.15 18.57
N ASN A 246 -8.27 9.92 18.66
CA ASN A 246 -9.14 9.89 19.84
C ASN A 246 -10.15 8.74 19.84
N THR A 247 -10.44 8.17 18.69
CA THR A 247 -11.44 7.08 18.54
C THR A 247 -10.82 5.70 18.75
N PHE A 248 -9.59 5.50 18.28
CA PHE A 248 -8.93 4.21 18.35
C PHE A 248 -7.92 4.19 19.51
N ARG A 249 -8.05 3.17 20.36
CA ARG A 249 -7.14 2.92 21.47
C ARG A 249 -5.96 2.06 21.00
N PRO A 250 -4.82 2.08 21.70
CA PRO A 250 -3.73 1.15 21.43
C PRO A 250 -4.20 -0.31 21.47
N VAL A 251 -3.79 -1.08 20.49
CA VAL A 251 -3.95 -2.54 20.47
C VAL A 251 -2.93 -3.12 21.45
N GLU A 252 -3.39 -3.62 22.59
CA GLU A 252 -2.49 -4.16 23.63
C GLU A 252 -1.79 -5.44 23.16
N LYS A 253 -2.55 -6.34 22.51
CA LYS A 253 -2.05 -7.62 22.01
C LYS A 253 -2.71 -7.98 20.68
N TYR A 254 -1.97 -8.62 19.81
CA TYR A 254 -2.48 -9.17 18.56
C TYR A 254 -1.95 -10.58 18.29
N VAL A 255 -2.76 -11.38 17.60
CA VAL A 255 -2.41 -12.75 17.24
C VAL A 255 -1.56 -12.75 15.96
N SER A 256 -0.43 -13.45 15.99
CA SER A 256 0.44 -13.60 14.81
C SER A 256 -0.15 -14.60 13.82
N PHE A 257 0.14 -14.44 12.53
CA PHE A 257 -0.24 -15.40 11.49
C PHE A 257 0.18 -16.84 11.76
N ASP A 258 1.31 -17.05 12.40
CA ASP A 258 1.85 -18.39 12.71
C ASP A 258 0.88 -19.21 13.59
N ALA A 259 0.01 -18.51 14.33
CA ALA A 259 -0.98 -19.12 15.22
C ALA A 259 -2.38 -19.25 14.60
N ILE A 260 -2.54 -18.88 13.31
CA ILE A 260 -3.86 -18.74 12.66
C ILE A 260 -3.97 -19.68 11.47
N ASN A 261 -5.23 -20.01 11.11
CA ASN A 261 -5.56 -20.85 9.99
C ASN A 261 -4.86 -20.40 8.68
N PRO A 262 -4.19 -21.32 7.97
CA PRO A 262 -3.48 -21.01 6.71
C PRO A 262 -4.34 -20.39 5.62
N SER A 263 -5.67 -20.54 5.68
CA SER A 263 -6.60 -19.91 4.72
C SER A 263 -6.76 -18.40 4.86
N ILE A 264 -6.28 -17.78 5.97
CA ILE A 264 -6.34 -16.33 6.15
C ILE A 264 -5.25 -15.65 5.31
N ALA A 265 -5.63 -14.63 4.55
CA ALA A 265 -4.74 -13.83 3.71
C ALA A 265 -4.28 -12.54 4.39
N SER A 266 -5.18 -11.89 5.15
CA SER A 266 -4.84 -10.68 5.92
C SER A 266 -5.65 -10.58 7.21
N ILE A 267 -5.10 -9.85 8.17
CA ILE A 267 -5.74 -9.57 9.46
C ILE A 267 -5.52 -8.11 9.80
N ILE A 268 -6.58 -7.45 10.28
CA ILE A 268 -6.51 -6.11 10.86
C ILE A 268 -6.93 -6.21 12.31
N HIS A 269 -6.11 -5.71 13.21
CA HIS A 269 -6.42 -5.58 14.64
C HIS A 269 -6.58 -4.12 15.02
N LEU A 270 -7.66 -3.82 15.71
CA LEU A 270 -8.02 -2.51 16.25
C LEU A 270 -8.41 -2.67 17.72
N ASN A 271 -8.41 -1.57 18.47
CA ASN A 271 -9.00 -1.50 19.81
C ASN A 271 -9.95 -0.30 19.86
N VAL A 272 -11.21 -0.55 20.17
CA VAL A 272 -12.30 0.42 19.96
C VAL A 272 -13.14 0.55 21.21
N GLU A 273 -13.52 1.78 21.54
CA GLU A 273 -14.67 2.06 22.36
C GLU A 273 -15.88 2.35 21.47
N GLY A 274 -16.88 1.49 21.50
CA GLY A 274 -17.98 1.51 20.54
C GLY A 274 -18.79 2.81 20.53
N LYS A 275 -18.92 3.49 21.67
CA LYS A 275 -19.61 4.78 21.75
C LYS A 275 -18.85 5.87 20.99
N GLU A 276 -17.55 5.95 21.19
CA GLU A 276 -16.68 6.91 20.48
C GLU A 276 -16.62 6.57 18.99
N PHE A 277 -16.48 5.29 18.66
CA PHE A 277 -16.51 4.83 17.28
C PHE A 277 -17.84 5.15 16.57
N LEU A 278 -18.97 4.98 17.24
CA LEU A 278 -20.29 5.33 16.70
C LEU A 278 -20.40 6.84 16.41
N GLN A 279 -19.89 7.70 17.31
CA GLN A 279 -19.85 9.14 17.11
C GLN A 279 -18.96 9.49 15.89
N PHE A 280 -17.80 8.84 15.77
CA PHE A 280 -16.91 8.99 14.62
C PHE A 280 -17.60 8.55 13.33
N ALA A 281 -18.18 7.35 13.29
CA ALA A 281 -18.88 6.80 12.12
C ALA A 281 -20.04 7.70 11.68
N ARG A 282 -20.85 8.22 12.61
CA ARG A 282 -21.96 9.14 12.33
C ARG A 282 -21.50 10.52 11.82
N SER A 283 -20.25 10.87 12.04
CA SER A 283 -19.68 12.12 11.48
C SER A 283 -19.36 12.05 10.00
N ILE A 284 -19.32 10.85 9.44
CA ILE A 284 -19.11 10.57 8.00
C ILE A 284 -20.49 10.47 7.35
N PRO A 285 -20.84 11.37 6.38
CA PRO A 285 -22.21 11.48 5.87
C PRO A 285 -22.77 10.15 5.31
N ASP A 286 -22.01 9.45 4.47
CA ASP A 286 -22.46 8.22 3.83
C ASP A 286 -22.57 7.06 4.83
N VAL A 287 -21.65 6.96 5.78
CA VAL A 287 -21.72 5.97 6.88
C VAL A 287 -22.92 6.25 7.77
N ARG A 288 -23.21 7.52 8.08
CA ARG A 288 -24.39 7.92 8.85
C ARG A 288 -25.68 7.50 8.15
N LEU A 289 -25.79 7.68 6.82
CA LEU A 289 -26.95 7.22 6.07
C LEU A 289 -27.11 5.70 6.10
N ALA A 290 -26.00 4.97 5.95
CA ALA A 290 -26.01 3.52 6.05
C ALA A 290 -26.43 3.05 7.46
N LEU A 291 -25.93 3.69 8.53
CA LEU A 291 -26.33 3.40 9.91
C LEU A 291 -27.82 3.69 10.16
N LEU A 292 -28.34 4.79 9.61
CA LEU A 292 -29.78 5.08 9.71
C LEU A 292 -30.62 4.00 9.04
N ALA A 293 -30.22 3.53 7.86
CA ALA A 293 -30.91 2.45 7.16
C ALA A 293 -30.84 1.12 7.97
N LEU A 294 -29.68 0.80 8.53
CA LEU A 294 -29.51 -0.38 9.40
C LEU A 294 -30.36 -0.30 10.66
N ASN A 295 -30.44 0.87 11.31
CA ASN A 295 -31.26 1.08 12.51
C ASN A 295 -32.78 0.99 12.25
N MET A 296 -33.21 1.02 10.99
CA MET A 296 -34.62 0.72 10.64
C MET A 296 -34.93 -0.78 10.72
N CYS A 297 -33.93 -1.63 10.69
CA CYS A 297 -34.08 -3.09 10.65
C CYS A 297 -33.54 -3.77 11.91
N ILE A 298 -32.36 -3.33 12.35
CA ILE A 298 -31.65 -3.88 13.53
C ILE A 298 -31.18 -2.72 14.41
N ASP A 299 -30.92 -3.01 15.67
CA ASP A 299 -30.41 -2.02 16.63
C ASP A 299 -28.90 -1.81 16.48
N ALA A 300 -28.50 -1.36 15.26
CA ALA A 300 -27.10 -1.24 14.88
C ALA A 300 -26.31 -0.29 15.81
N ASP A 301 -26.92 0.80 16.24
CA ASP A 301 -26.30 1.76 17.15
C ASP A 301 -26.01 1.15 18.52
N MET A 302 -26.96 0.39 19.06
CA MET A 302 -26.78 -0.29 20.34
C MET A 302 -25.73 -1.39 20.23
N MET A 303 -25.75 -2.14 19.11
CA MET A 303 -24.73 -3.16 18.82
C MET A 303 -23.33 -2.58 18.75
N ILE A 304 -23.13 -1.51 17.97
CA ILE A 304 -21.84 -0.83 17.85
C ILE A 304 -21.41 -0.23 19.19
N SER A 305 -22.33 0.42 19.92
CA SER A 305 -22.04 1.01 21.23
C SER A 305 -21.65 -0.02 22.29
N SER A 306 -22.07 -1.27 22.12
CA SER A 306 -21.73 -2.38 23.03
C SER A 306 -20.32 -2.95 22.80
N VAL A 307 -19.64 -2.55 21.71
CA VAL A 307 -18.25 -2.95 21.47
C VAL A 307 -17.35 -2.23 22.45
N ASN A 308 -16.47 -2.96 23.15
CA ASN A 308 -15.45 -2.36 24.02
C ASN A 308 -14.22 -3.28 24.06
N GLY A 309 -13.15 -2.83 23.40
CA GLY A 309 -11.89 -3.56 23.35
C GLY A 309 -11.50 -4.03 21.94
N PRO A 310 -10.81 -5.17 21.85
CA PRO A 310 -10.25 -5.67 20.59
C PRO A 310 -11.31 -5.95 19.52
N VAL A 311 -11.02 -5.46 18.32
CA VAL A 311 -11.74 -5.80 17.09
C VAL A 311 -10.73 -6.37 16.10
N SER A 312 -11.05 -7.52 15.51
CA SER A 312 -10.21 -8.16 14.51
C SER A 312 -11.01 -8.44 13.25
N ILE A 313 -10.44 -8.06 12.10
CA ILE A 313 -11.02 -8.30 10.77
C ILE A 313 -10.08 -9.24 10.03
N TYR A 314 -10.58 -10.39 9.62
CA TYR A 314 -9.84 -11.42 8.89
C TYR A 314 -10.38 -11.51 7.47
N ASN A 315 -9.47 -11.54 6.48
CA ASN A 315 -9.81 -11.86 5.11
C ASN A 315 -9.24 -13.23 4.76
N ALA A 316 -10.10 -14.16 4.36
CA ALA A 316 -9.68 -15.47 3.91
C ALA A 316 -9.27 -15.43 2.43
N LYS A 317 -8.35 -16.34 2.03
CA LYS A 317 -8.00 -16.54 0.62
C LYS A 317 -9.24 -16.95 -0.16
N GLU A 318 -9.49 -16.29 -1.27
CA GLU A 318 -10.61 -16.61 -2.14
C GLU A 318 -10.46 -18.01 -2.76
N SER A 319 -11.53 -18.78 -2.70
CA SER A 319 -11.73 -19.91 -3.58
C SER A 319 -12.64 -19.56 -4.77
N SER A 320 -13.38 -18.46 -4.72
CA SER A 320 -14.21 -17.92 -5.83
C SER A 320 -14.88 -16.59 -5.41
N GLY A 321 -14.35 -15.48 -5.78
CA GLY A 321 -15.06 -14.28 -6.31
C GLY A 321 -15.84 -13.37 -5.40
N THR A 322 -16.09 -13.59 -4.12
CA THR A 322 -16.80 -12.63 -3.25
C THR A 322 -16.40 -12.75 -1.79
N GLY A 323 -15.67 -11.76 -1.33
CA GLY A 323 -15.48 -11.30 0.05
C GLY A 323 -15.63 -12.33 1.18
N ASN A 324 -14.60 -13.10 1.45
CA ASN A 324 -14.55 -14.00 2.61
C ASN A 324 -14.05 -13.24 3.85
N MET A 325 -14.91 -12.47 4.49
CA MET A 325 -14.57 -11.66 5.65
C MET A 325 -15.09 -12.30 6.95
N ILE A 326 -14.30 -12.21 7.99
CA ILE A 326 -14.68 -12.50 9.36
C ILE A 326 -14.36 -11.27 10.20
N LEU A 327 -15.33 -10.80 10.98
CA LEU A 327 -15.14 -9.78 12.00
C LEU A 327 -15.36 -10.42 13.36
N SER A 328 -14.48 -10.11 14.30
CA SER A 328 -14.62 -10.49 15.72
C SER A 328 -14.43 -9.23 16.57
N ALA A 329 -15.36 -8.95 17.47
CA ALA A 329 -15.32 -7.77 18.34
C ALA A 329 -15.68 -8.14 19.78
N SER A 330 -14.95 -7.61 20.75
CA SER A 330 -15.27 -7.77 22.17
C SER A 330 -16.45 -6.87 22.57
N LEU A 331 -17.35 -7.40 23.37
CA LEU A 331 -18.55 -6.70 23.82
C LEU A 331 -18.48 -6.41 25.33
N GLU A 332 -18.87 -5.20 25.72
CA GLU A 332 -19.12 -4.83 27.11
C GLU A 332 -20.41 -5.48 27.63
N ASN A 333 -21.44 -5.54 26.80
CA ASN A 333 -22.75 -6.12 27.11
C ASN A 333 -23.42 -6.66 25.84
N THR A 334 -24.54 -7.30 26.00
CA THR A 334 -25.38 -7.86 24.93
C THR A 334 -26.79 -7.31 24.94
N ASP A 335 -27.00 -6.09 25.45
CA ASP A 335 -28.34 -5.52 25.66
C ASP A 335 -29.13 -5.33 24.37
N PHE A 336 -28.46 -5.15 23.24
CA PHE A 336 -29.10 -5.11 21.91
C PHE A 336 -29.86 -6.39 21.55
N LEU A 337 -29.53 -7.52 22.16
CA LEU A 337 -30.28 -8.78 21.97
C LEU A 337 -31.69 -8.75 22.58
N ARG A 338 -31.98 -7.80 23.47
CA ARG A 338 -33.32 -7.70 24.06
C ARG A 338 -34.41 -7.38 23.04
N ASN A 339 -34.01 -6.67 21.97
CA ASN A 339 -34.91 -6.23 20.91
C ASN A 339 -34.84 -7.12 19.67
N ILE A 340 -34.21 -8.29 19.78
CA ILE A 340 -33.88 -9.11 18.60
C ILE A 340 -35.16 -9.73 17.98
N ASP A 341 -36.18 -9.97 18.77
CA ASP A 341 -37.45 -10.48 18.26
C ASP A 341 -38.22 -9.40 17.46
N ASP A 342 -37.94 -8.11 17.71
CA ASP A 342 -38.50 -6.97 16.94
C ASP A 342 -37.82 -6.82 15.58
N TRP A 343 -36.65 -7.42 15.39
CA TRP A 343 -35.92 -7.34 14.10
C TRP A 343 -36.69 -8.04 12.97
N ASP A 344 -37.36 -9.15 13.27
CA ASP A 344 -38.14 -9.92 12.29
C ASP A 344 -39.35 -9.11 11.77
N ASP A 345 -40.04 -8.38 12.64
CA ASP A 345 -41.17 -7.54 12.28
C ASP A 345 -40.73 -6.33 11.42
N ASN A 346 -39.53 -5.81 11.60
CA ASN A 346 -38.99 -4.66 10.89
C ASN A 346 -38.38 -5.01 9.51
N MET A 347 -38.00 -6.25 9.27
CA MET A 347 -37.32 -6.69 8.05
C MET A 347 -38.28 -7.10 6.91
N THR A 348 -39.56 -6.87 7.02
CA THR A 348 -40.59 -7.27 6.03
C THR A 348 -40.48 -6.53 4.67
N SER A 349 -39.57 -5.60 4.50
CA SER A 349 -39.42 -4.77 3.26
C SER A 349 -38.56 -5.36 2.15
N GLY A 350 -38.06 -6.58 2.27
CA GLY A 350 -37.45 -7.34 1.17
C GLY A 350 -35.99 -7.02 0.80
N THR A 351 -35.32 -6.11 1.50
CA THR A 351 -33.91 -5.78 1.24
C THR A 351 -32.95 -6.40 2.27
N ILE A 352 -33.46 -6.70 3.45
CA ILE A 352 -32.69 -7.34 4.52
C ILE A 352 -33.55 -8.48 5.06
N GLY A 353 -33.03 -9.71 5.04
CA GLY A 353 -33.65 -10.90 5.61
C GLY A 353 -32.95 -11.28 6.91
N TYR A 354 -33.71 -11.90 7.82
CA TYR A 354 -33.21 -12.35 9.11
C TYR A 354 -33.74 -13.74 9.41
N GLU A 355 -32.88 -14.61 9.91
CA GLU A 355 -33.26 -15.97 10.37
C GLU A 355 -32.59 -16.25 11.71
N LYS A 356 -33.38 -16.46 12.76
CA LYS A 356 -32.89 -16.86 14.09
C LYS A 356 -32.55 -18.35 14.06
N LEU A 357 -31.30 -18.71 14.20
CA LEU A 357 -30.82 -20.10 14.27
C LEU A 357 -30.78 -20.58 15.72
N SER A 358 -30.47 -19.70 16.68
CA SER A 358 -30.54 -19.91 18.13
C SER A 358 -30.60 -18.55 18.83
N ASP A 359 -30.66 -18.53 20.17
CA ASP A 359 -30.70 -17.28 20.96
C ASP A 359 -29.41 -16.41 20.79
N LYS A 360 -28.36 -16.93 20.17
CA LYS A 360 -27.07 -16.27 19.99
C LYS A 360 -26.50 -16.43 18.60
N GLU A 361 -27.26 -17.01 17.68
CA GLU A 361 -26.81 -17.26 16.31
C GLU A 361 -27.91 -16.89 15.33
N PHE A 362 -27.51 -16.10 14.32
CA PHE A 362 -28.44 -15.53 13.37
C PHE A 362 -27.82 -15.55 11.98
N ARG A 363 -28.67 -15.68 10.96
CA ARG A 363 -28.31 -15.41 9.58
C ARG A 363 -28.97 -14.09 9.16
N ILE A 364 -28.16 -13.20 8.62
CA ILE A 364 -28.61 -11.93 8.07
C ILE A 364 -28.36 -11.96 6.56
N GLU A 365 -29.39 -11.73 5.78
CA GLU A 365 -29.28 -11.50 4.35
C GLU A 365 -29.42 -10.01 4.07
N ALA A 366 -28.38 -9.40 3.52
CA ALA A 366 -28.35 -7.98 3.21
C ALA A 366 -27.65 -7.74 1.88
N PHE A 367 -28.26 -6.94 0.98
CA PHE A 367 -27.68 -6.57 -0.31
C PHE A 367 -27.21 -7.78 -1.15
N GLU A 368 -28.05 -8.81 -1.25
CA GLU A 368 -27.77 -10.08 -1.95
C GLU A 368 -26.62 -10.90 -1.34
N LYS A 369 -26.18 -10.57 -0.14
CA LYS A 369 -25.15 -11.30 0.61
C LYS A 369 -25.71 -11.85 1.91
N ASN A 370 -25.31 -13.07 2.22
CA ASN A 370 -25.60 -13.71 3.49
C ASN A 370 -24.44 -13.49 4.46
N PHE A 371 -24.76 -13.21 5.70
CA PHE A 371 -23.82 -13.13 6.81
C PHE A 371 -24.30 -14.02 7.94
N TRP A 372 -23.36 -14.73 8.54
CA TRP A 372 -23.59 -15.43 9.78
C TRP A 372 -23.11 -14.55 10.93
N PHE A 373 -23.96 -14.41 11.93
CA PHE A 373 -23.74 -13.57 13.09
C PHE A 373 -23.86 -14.45 14.34
N SER A 374 -22.90 -14.40 15.26
CA SER A 374 -23.01 -15.10 16.54
C SER A 374 -22.38 -14.32 17.68
N ILE A 375 -22.83 -14.65 18.89
CA ILE A 375 -22.31 -14.11 20.14
C ILE A 375 -21.84 -15.27 21.01
N GLN A 376 -20.52 -15.28 21.25
CA GLN A 376 -19.86 -16.30 22.06
C GLN A 376 -18.89 -15.62 23.03
N ASN A 377 -18.96 -15.98 24.33
CA ASN A 377 -18.03 -15.50 25.35
C ASN A 377 -17.82 -13.97 25.37
N GLN A 378 -18.91 -13.20 25.30
CA GLN A 378 -18.88 -11.72 25.21
C GLN A 378 -18.12 -11.20 23.95
N SER A 379 -18.10 -11.98 22.90
CA SER A 379 -17.58 -11.57 21.61
C SER A 379 -18.64 -11.72 20.53
N LEU A 380 -18.75 -10.67 19.72
CA LEU A 380 -19.54 -10.66 18.50
C LEU A 380 -18.69 -11.22 17.36
N HIS A 381 -19.25 -12.13 16.60
CA HIS A 381 -18.65 -12.64 15.38
C HIS A 381 -19.59 -12.45 14.21
N LEU A 382 -19.06 -11.88 13.12
CA LEU A 382 -19.74 -11.75 11.84
C LEU A 382 -18.90 -12.43 10.78
N ALA A 383 -19.47 -13.36 10.02
CA ALA A 383 -18.73 -14.08 8.98
C ALA A 383 -19.56 -14.24 7.71
N SER A 384 -18.90 -14.20 6.54
CA SER A 384 -19.51 -14.70 5.32
C SER A 384 -19.70 -16.22 5.39
N PRO A 385 -20.71 -16.80 4.73
CA PRO A 385 -21.08 -18.22 4.86
C PRO A 385 -19.92 -19.19 4.64
N ASN A 386 -19.04 -18.86 3.70
CA ASN A 386 -17.88 -19.69 3.37
C ASN A 386 -16.79 -19.70 4.46
N CYS A 387 -16.90 -18.79 5.45
CA CYS A 387 -15.90 -18.60 6.50
C CYS A 387 -16.33 -19.17 7.87
N ILE A 388 -17.52 -19.73 8.02
CA ILE A 388 -18.05 -20.22 9.29
C ILE A 388 -17.11 -21.28 9.91
N ASN A 389 -16.65 -22.23 9.12
CA ASN A 389 -15.70 -23.26 9.59
C ASN A 389 -14.33 -22.67 9.97
N THR A 390 -13.91 -21.61 9.28
CA THR A 390 -12.67 -20.88 9.59
C THR A 390 -12.80 -20.16 10.92
N LEU A 391 -13.95 -19.57 11.22
CA LEU A 391 -14.22 -18.87 12.46
C LEU A 391 -14.11 -19.82 13.68
N ALA A 392 -14.64 -21.03 13.59
CA ALA A 392 -14.53 -22.02 14.66
C ALA A 392 -13.06 -22.34 14.99
N GLY A 393 -12.19 -22.44 13.96
CA GLY A 393 -10.76 -22.62 14.13
C GLY A 393 -10.05 -21.39 14.75
N LEU A 394 -10.48 -20.18 14.40
CA LEU A 394 -9.91 -18.93 14.94
C LEU A 394 -10.22 -18.75 16.42
N ALA A 395 -11.44 -19.07 16.87
CA ALA A 395 -11.83 -18.98 18.27
C ALA A 395 -10.95 -19.86 19.17
N VAL A 396 -10.57 -21.05 18.69
CA VAL A 396 -9.66 -21.97 19.42
C VAL A 396 -8.22 -21.44 19.40
N SER A 397 -7.76 -20.90 18.27
CA SER A 397 -6.37 -20.39 18.13
C SER A 397 -6.13 -19.13 18.96
N ALA A 398 -7.10 -18.22 19.01
CA ALA A 398 -6.98 -16.97 19.78
C ALA A 398 -6.88 -17.22 21.30
N GLN A 399 -7.54 -18.25 21.82
CA GLN A 399 -7.45 -18.62 23.23
C GLN A 399 -6.08 -19.21 23.63
N ASN A 400 -5.36 -19.81 22.68
CA ASN A 400 -4.13 -20.55 22.93
C ASN A 400 -2.85 -19.76 22.56
N SER A 401 -2.97 -18.58 21.94
CA SER A 401 -1.81 -17.83 21.47
C SER A 401 -1.30 -16.82 22.51
N ASN A 402 0.00 -16.86 22.79
CA ASN A 402 0.69 -15.72 23.40
C ASN A 402 0.71 -14.56 22.37
N GLY A 403 -0.22 -13.64 22.48
CA GLY A 403 -0.28 -12.46 21.61
C GLY A 403 0.99 -11.60 21.74
N LYS A 404 1.40 -10.99 20.62
CA LYS A 404 2.50 -10.01 20.62
C LYS A 404 1.97 -8.69 21.20
N GLU A 405 2.69 -8.13 22.17
CA GLU A 405 2.37 -6.82 22.76
C GLU A 405 2.71 -5.69 21.80
N THR A 406 1.90 -4.62 21.82
CA THR A 406 2.08 -3.42 21.00
C THR A 406 1.40 -2.22 21.63
N GLN A 407 1.78 -1.02 21.19
CA GLN A 407 1.14 0.24 21.56
C GLN A 407 0.56 0.96 20.33
N ASN A 408 0.44 0.25 19.21
CA ASN A 408 -0.09 0.81 17.97
C ASN A 408 -1.63 0.85 18.00
N ILE A 409 -2.23 1.89 17.40
CA ILE A 409 -3.70 2.01 17.28
C ILE A 409 -4.28 1.04 16.25
N MET A 410 -3.45 0.59 15.31
CA MET A 410 -3.81 -0.43 14.32
C MET A 410 -2.60 -1.31 14.00
N VAL A 411 -2.86 -2.62 13.89
CA VAL A 411 -1.90 -3.61 13.41
C VAL A 411 -2.52 -4.39 12.28
N MET A 412 -1.92 -4.35 11.10
CA MET A 412 -2.35 -5.12 9.95
C MET A 412 -1.25 -6.11 9.55
N GLN A 413 -1.64 -7.34 9.37
CA GLN A 413 -0.77 -8.42 8.88
C GLN A 413 -1.29 -8.90 7.53
N VAL A 414 -0.40 -9.05 6.56
CA VAL A 414 -0.76 -9.53 5.21
C VAL A 414 0.23 -10.60 4.80
N LYS A 415 -0.25 -11.76 4.35
CA LYS A 415 0.62 -12.77 3.75
C LYS A 415 1.19 -12.26 2.44
N TRP A 416 2.48 -12.49 2.25
CA TRP A 416 3.16 -12.10 1.02
C TRP A 416 2.46 -12.61 -0.24
N ASP A 417 1.98 -13.85 -0.22
CA ASP A 417 1.24 -14.43 -1.35
C ASP A 417 0.00 -13.65 -1.76
N ALA A 418 -0.67 -12.98 -0.82
CA ALA A 418 -1.85 -12.15 -1.13
C ALA A 418 -1.48 -10.84 -1.83
N VAL A 419 -0.28 -10.31 -1.58
CA VAL A 419 0.24 -9.09 -2.22
C VAL A 419 0.96 -9.40 -3.53
N LYS A 420 1.53 -10.61 -3.63
CA LYS A 420 2.30 -11.05 -4.78
C LYS A 420 1.54 -10.92 -6.10
N GLU A 421 0.24 -11.19 -6.10
CA GLU A 421 -0.60 -11.07 -7.31
C GLU A 421 -0.79 -9.62 -7.78
N MET A 422 -0.62 -8.66 -6.88
CA MET A 422 -0.65 -7.22 -7.21
C MET A 422 0.64 -6.74 -7.87
N LEU A 423 1.68 -7.56 -7.81
CA LEU A 423 2.99 -7.24 -8.38
C LEU A 423 3.10 -7.71 -9.82
N ILE A 424 3.90 -7.00 -10.60
CA ILE A 424 4.19 -7.40 -11.98
C ILE A 424 4.87 -8.78 -12.01
N PRO A 425 4.49 -9.66 -12.98
CA PRO A 425 4.88 -11.08 -12.98
C PRO A 425 6.34 -11.41 -12.70
N PRO A 426 7.32 -10.69 -13.20
CA PRO A 426 8.70 -10.99 -12.90
C PRO A 426 9.13 -10.74 -11.45
N LEU A 427 8.41 -9.88 -10.70
CA LEU A 427 8.61 -9.69 -9.27
C LEU A 427 8.09 -10.88 -8.47
N GLN A 428 6.98 -11.45 -8.91
CA GLN A 428 6.37 -12.61 -8.29
C GLN A 428 7.33 -13.81 -8.23
N ASP A 429 8.14 -13.99 -9.28
CA ASP A 429 9.11 -15.11 -9.36
C ASP A 429 10.34 -14.94 -8.44
N TYR A 430 10.66 -13.69 -8.09
CA TYR A 430 11.84 -13.36 -7.28
C TYR A 430 11.60 -13.47 -5.79
N LEU A 431 10.40 -13.25 -5.35
CA LEU A 431 10.04 -13.11 -3.94
C LEU A 431 9.35 -14.40 -3.44
N LYS A 432 10.01 -15.54 -3.66
CA LYS A 432 9.58 -16.84 -3.15
C LYS A 432 9.87 -16.93 -1.66
N GLN A 433 8.99 -16.43 -0.79
CA GLN A 433 9.10 -16.66 0.65
C GLN A 433 7.73 -16.60 1.32
N ASP A 434 7.48 -17.54 2.25
CA ASP A 434 6.40 -17.50 3.22
C ASP A 434 6.65 -16.38 4.24
N LYS A 435 6.52 -15.14 3.80
CA LYS A 435 6.71 -13.97 4.65
C LYS A 435 5.41 -13.25 4.91
N THR A 436 5.36 -12.60 6.06
CA THR A 436 4.25 -11.73 6.46
C THR A 436 4.72 -10.28 6.40
N ILE A 437 3.91 -9.44 5.78
CA ILE A 437 4.06 -7.98 5.86
C ILE A 437 3.28 -7.53 7.09
N LEU A 438 3.95 -6.83 7.98
CA LEU A 438 3.37 -6.22 9.17
C LEU A 438 3.34 -4.71 8.96
N LEU A 439 2.14 -4.14 8.90
CA LEU A 439 1.88 -2.70 8.87
C LEU A 439 1.32 -2.28 10.23
N GLN A 440 1.93 -1.30 10.87
CA GLN A 440 1.57 -0.82 12.19
C GLN A 440 1.41 0.70 12.16
N PHE A 441 0.33 1.19 12.73
CA PHE A 441 0.10 2.63 12.93
C PHE A 441 0.24 2.95 14.41
N SER A 442 1.23 3.74 14.77
CA SER A 442 1.37 4.25 16.14
C SER A 442 0.33 5.31 16.47
N ASP A 443 -0.09 6.05 15.48
CA ASP A 443 -1.16 7.03 15.48
C ASP A 443 -1.67 7.21 14.05
N SER A 444 -2.64 8.09 13.83
CA SER A 444 -3.23 8.35 12.51
C SER A 444 -2.24 8.92 11.48
N ARG A 445 -1.10 9.40 11.93
CA ARG A 445 -0.08 10.06 11.09
C ARG A 445 1.17 9.23 10.88
N HIS A 446 1.50 8.31 11.77
CA HIS A 446 2.77 7.57 11.70
C HIS A 446 2.53 6.08 11.54
N PHE A 447 3.22 5.50 10.58
CA PHE A 447 3.15 4.07 10.31
C PHE A 447 4.52 3.47 10.10
N ASN A 448 4.58 2.16 10.28
CA ASN A 448 5.77 1.35 10.08
C ASN A 448 5.37 0.08 9.31
N ILE A 449 6.16 -0.29 8.31
CA ILE A 449 5.99 -1.53 7.56
C ILE A 449 7.25 -2.38 7.76
N GLN A 450 7.06 -3.64 8.15
CA GLN A 450 8.13 -4.61 8.34
C GLN A 450 7.79 -5.90 7.59
N MET A 451 8.83 -6.62 7.16
CA MET A 451 8.68 -7.97 6.61
C MET A 451 9.23 -8.95 7.64
N GLN A 452 8.39 -9.87 8.11
CA GLN A 452 8.73 -10.89 9.10
C GLN A 452 8.82 -12.28 8.48
#